data_7f97ebe1b23f835bd5b9021bb7edd0da
#
_entry.id   7f97ebe1b23f835bd5b9021bb7edd0da
#
_cell.length_a   1.000
_cell.length_b   1.000
_cell.length_c   1.000
_cell.angle_alpha   90.00
_cell.angle_beta   90.00
_cell.angle_gamma   90.00
#
_symmetry.space_group_name_H-M   'P 1'
#
loop_
_entity.id
_entity.type
_entity.pdbx_description
1 polymer ?
#
loop_
_entity_poly.entity_id
_entity_poly.type
_entity_poly.pdbx_seq_one_letter_code
_entity_poly.pdbx_strand_id
1 'polypeptide(L)'
;MVQQIINDWFEAWNSHDLDRIMQHYAEEVEFTAQTVVTRWGKADGKLKGKAELRAHFSKGLALAPDIHFTLEEVLLAPNGYAVLYRRDNGNRVVDAVELDASGLAVKVTAYYLQQQS
;
A
#
# COMPACT_ATOMS: atom_id res chain seq x y z
N MET A 1 -2.98 7.83 17.26
CA MET A 1 -2.26 8.40 16.10
C MET A 1 -2.10 7.38 14.97
N VAL A 2 -1.40 6.26 15.21
CA VAL A 2 -1.20 5.24 14.16
C VAL A 2 -2.55 4.66 13.70
N GLN A 3 -3.47 4.42 14.61
CA GLN A 3 -4.78 3.87 14.23
C GLN A 3 -5.54 4.83 13.30
N GLN A 4 -5.44 6.13 13.52
CA GLN A 4 -6.07 7.12 12.63
C GLN A 4 -5.44 7.10 11.24
N ILE A 5 -4.11 6.96 11.17
CA ILE A 5 -3.40 6.84 9.89
C ILE A 5 -3.90 5.62 9.13
N ILE A 6 -3.99 4.48 9.80
CA ILE A 6 -4.45 3.23 9.21
C ILE A 6 -5.89 3.38 8.72
N ASN A 7 -6.78 3.91 9.56
CA ASN A 7 -8.18 4.08 9.21
C ASN A 7 -8.34 4.97 7.98
N ASP A 8 -7.62 6.08 7.94
CA ASP A 8 -7.72 7.00 6.81
C ASP A 8 -7.16 6.39 5.52
N TRP A 9 -6.10 5.59 5.62
CA TRP A 9 -5.54 4.89 4.46
C TRP A 9 -6.57 3.95 3.84
N PHE A 10 -7.27 3.16 4.67
CA PHE A 10 -8.30 2.25 4.17
C PHE A 10 -9.48 3.03 3.57
N GLU A 11 -9.91 4.11 4.22
CA GLU A 11 -10.98 4.94 3.66
C GLU A 11 -10.58 5.56 2.32
N ALA A 12 -9.34 6.02 2.21
CA ALA A 12 -8.84 6.61 0.97
C ALA A 12 -8.88 5.61 -0.17
N TRP A 13 -8.38 4.40 0.07
CA TRP A 13 -8.41 3.34 -0.94
C TRP A 13 -9.83 2.93 -1.30
N ASN A 14 -10.70 2.77 -0.29
CA ASN A 14 -12.08 2.31 -0.52
C ASN A 14 -12.93 3.38 -1.19
N SER A 15 -12.55 4.65 -1.10
CA SER A 15 -13.21 5.72 -1.83
C SER A 15 -12.60 5.96 -3.22
N HIS A 16 -11.53 5.24 -3.55
CA HIS A 16 -10.82 5.34 -4.84
C HIS A 16 -10.27 6.75 -5.11
N ASP A 17 -9.89 7.45 -4.05
CA ASP A 17 -9.40 8.83 -4.13
C ASP A 17 -7.86 8.82 -4.15
N LEU A 18 -7.29 8.86 -5.34
CA LEU A 18 -5.84 8.77 -5.53
C LEU A 18 -5.09 9.88 -4.79
N ASP A 19 -5.60 11.11 -4.83
CA ASP A 19 -4.93 12.23 -4.15
C ASP A 19 -4.89 11.99 -2.64
N ARG A 20 -5.98 11.50 -2.07
CA ARG A 20 -6.05 11.20 -0.64
C ARG A 20 -5.12 10.04 -0.28
N ILE A 21 -5.07 9.00 -1.12
CA ILE A 21 -4.13 7.88 -0.93
C ILE A 21 -2.70 8.41 -0.87
N MET A 22 -2.33 9.26 -1.82
CA MET A 22 -0.95 9.75 -1.93
C MET A 22 -0.53 10.67 -0.79
N GLN A 23 -1.46 11.26 -0.05
CA GLN A 23 -1.15 12.08 1.12
C GLN A 23 -0.48 11.28 2.25
N HIS A 24 -0.58 9.96 2.23
CA HIS A 24 0.02 9.11 3.25
C HIS A 24 1.51 8.82 3.04
N TYR A 25 2.08 9.27 1.92
CA TYR A 25 3.44 8.88 1.52
C TYR A 25 4.37 10.08 1.48
N ALA A 26 5.62 9.86 1.91
CA ALA A 26 6.67 10.86 1.83
C ALA A 26 7.15 11.00 0.38
N GLU A 27 7.74 12.17 0.06
CA GLU A 27 8.26 12.42 -1.29
C GLU A 27 9.28 11.38 -1.75
N GLU A 28 10.14 10.91 -0.83
CA GLU A 28 11.21 9.96 -1.11
C GLU A 28 10.83 8.51 -0.77
N VAL A 29 9.54 8.21 -0.72
CA VAL A 29 9.04 6.87 -0.36
C VAL A 29 9.66 5.78 -1.23
N GLU A 30 9.98 4.64 -0.62
CA GLU A 30 10.41 3.43 -1.33
C GLU A 30 9.33 2.36 -1.17
N PHE A 31 8.83 1.86 -2.28
CA PHE A 31 7.74 0.88 -2.29
C PHE A 31 8.20 -0.38 -3.02
N THR A 32 7.99 -1.54 -2.39
CA THR A 32 8.39 -2.84 -2.95
C THR A 32 7.17 -3.76 -2.99
N ALA A 33 6.90 -4.33 -4.17
CA ALA A 33 5.79 -5.27 -4.34
C ALA A 33 5.99 -6.11 -5.59
N GLN A 34 5.43 -7.32 -5.58
CA GLN A 34 5.43 -8.19 -6.75
C GLN A 34 4.69 -7.54 -7.92
N THR A 35 3.66 -6.75 -7.65
CA THR A 35 2.92 -6.04 -8.71
C THR A 35 3.80 -5.05 -9.47
N VAL A 36 4.85 -4.54 -8.85
CA VAL A 36 5.81 -3.66 -9.53
C VAL A 36 6.61 -4.47 -10.55
N VAL A 37 7.05 -5.66 -10.17
CA VAL A 37 7.75 -6.57 -11.10
C VAL A 37 6.85 -6.87 -12.29
N THR A 38 5.64 -7.29 -12.03
CA THR A 38 4.69 -7.71 -13.07
C THR A 38 4.29 -6.56 -13.98
N ARG A 39 4.03 -5.39 -13.39
CA ARG A 39 3.43 -4.26 -14.11
C ARG A 39 4.46 -3.43 -14.88
N TRP A 40 5.65 -3.26 -14.30
CA TRP A 40 6.66 -2.36 -14.86
C TRP A 40 7.94 -3.07 -15.32
N GLY A 41 8.04 -4.38 -15.12
CA GLY A 41 9.22 -5.15 -15.51
C GLY A 41 10.46 -4.84 -14.69
N LYS A 42 10.31 -4.29 -13.48
CA LYS A 42 11.43 -3.97 -12.58
C LYS A 42 11.72 -5.19 -11.70
N ALA A 43 12.85 -5.85 -11.97
CA ALA A 43 13.20 -7.12 -11.35
C ALA A 43 13.25 -7.06 -9.81
N ASP A 44 13.67 -5.91 -9.24
CA ASP A 44 13.76 -5.74 -7.79
C ASP A 44 12.41 -5.40 -7.15
N GLY A 45 11.38 -5.14 -7.96
CA GLY A 45 10.05 -4.81 -7.48
C GLY A 45 9.94 -3.47 -6.76
N LYS A 46 10.91 -2.56 -6.95
CA LYS A 46 10.99 -1.31 -6.20
C LYS A 46 10.64 -0.10 -7.02
N LEU A 47 9.84 0.78 -6.41
CA LEU A 47 9.59 2.13 -6.91
C LEU A 47 10.18 3.11 -5.91
N LYS A 48 10.75 4.19 -6.40
CA LYS A 48 11.34 5.23 -5.56
C LYS A 48 10.70 6.57 -5.90
N GLY A 49 10.19 7.22 -4.87
CA GLY A 49 9.59 8.53 -5.00
C GLY A 49 8.10 8.49 -5.26
N LYS A 50 7.47 9.57 -4.85
CA LYS A 50 6.02 9.69 -4.85
C LYS A 50 5.42 9.66 -6.26
N ALA A 51 6.15 10.21 -7.24
CA ALA A 51 5.66 10.24 -8.62
C ALA A 51 5.53 8.84 -9.22
N GLU A 52 6.53 7.99 -9.01
CA GLU A 52 6.48 6.60 -9.48
C GLU A 52 5.36 5.82 -8.79
N LEU A 53 5.23 6.03 -7.47
CA LEU A 53 4.20 5.34 -6.70
C LEU A 53 2.80 5.78 -7.13
N ARG A 54 2.61 7.07 -7.38
CA ARG A 54 1.33 7.58 -7.88
C ARG A 54 0.94 6.92 -9.21
N ALA A 55 1.89 6.81 -10.12
CA ALA A 55 1.63 6.15 -11.41
C ALA A 55 1.23 4.68 -11.22
N HIS A 56 1.88 3.99 -10.28
CA HIS A 56 1.57 2.60 -9.97
C HIS A 56 0.15 2.44 -9.40
N PHE A 57 -0.22 3.27 -8.43
CA PHE A 57 -1.55 3.22 -7.82
C PHE A 57 -2.64 3.67 -8.80
N SER A 58 -2.35 4.66 -9.62
CA SER A 58 -3.29 5.10 -10.67
C SER A 58 -3.62 3.95 -11.61
N LYS A 59 -2.59 3.21 -12.04
CA LYS A 59 -2.76 2.03 -12.87
C LYS A 59 -3.57 0.95 -12.16
N GLY A 60 -3.29 0.76 -10.87
CA GLY A 60 -4.02 -0.22 -10.05
C GLY A 60 -5.50 0.09 -9.96
N LEU A 61 -5.84 1.36 -9.74
CA LEU A 61 -7.25 1.79 -9.68
C LEU A 61 -7.94 1.63 -11.04
N ALA A 62 -7.23 1.90 -12.13
CA ALA A 62 -7.77 1.74 -13.48
C ALA A 62 -8.04 0.27 -13.81
N LEU A 63 -7.15 -0.64 -13.35
CA LEU A 63 -7.29 -2.08 -13.58
C LEU A 63 -8.34 -2.73 -12.67
N ALA A 64 -8.60 -2.14 -11.50
CA ALA A 64 -9.54 -2.67 -10.53
C ALA A 64 -10.43 -1.54 -10.01
N PRO A 65 -11.37 -1.03 -10.84
CA PRO A 65 -12.19 0.14 -10.47
C PRO A 65 -13.09 -0.08 -9.26
N ASP A 66 -13.39 -1.33 -8.92
CA ASP A 66 -14.22 -1.67 -7.76
C ASP A 66 -13.39 -2.17 -6.57
N ILE A 67 -12.09 -1.90 -6.55
CA ILE A 67 -11.21 -2.40 -5.50
C ILE A 67 -11.74 -1.99 -4.12
N HIS A 68 -11.70 -2.95 -3.18
CA HIS A 68 -12.13 -2.72 -1.81
C HIS A 68 -11.26 -3.53 -0.87
N PHE A 69 -10.79 -2.89 0.21
CA PHE A 69 -9.94 -3.51 1.21
C PHE A 69 -10.72 -3.67 2.51
N THR A 70 -10.63 -4.86 3.10
CA THR A 70 -11.19 -5.14 4.42
C THR A 70 -10.05 -5.45 5.37
N LEU A 71 -9.86 -4.61 6.38
CA LEU A 71 -8.81 -4.79 7.38
C LEU A 71 -9.11 -6.02 8.23
N GLU A 72 -8.09 -6.88 8.43
CA GLU A 72 -8.22 -8.06 9.26
C GLU A 72 -7.38 -7.99 10.53
N GLU A 73 -6.11 -7.57 10.42
CA GLU A 73 -5.20 -7.51 11.57
C GLU A 73 -4.27 -6.32 11.48
N VAL A 74 -3.90 -5.79 12.65
CA VAL A 74 -2.90 -4.73 12.77
C VAL A 74 -1.79 -5.22 13.69
N LEU A 75 -0.53 -5.05 13.24
CA LEU A 75 0.66 -5.35 14.03
C LEU A 75 1.46 -4.07 14.17
N LEU A 76 1.96 -3.79 15.37
CA LEU A 76 2.66 -2.54 15.65
C LEU A 76 4.16 -2.76 15.83
N ALA A 77 4.94 -1.77 15.39
CA ALA A 77 6.37 -1.70 15.60
C ALA A 77 6.71 -0.28 16.06
N PRO A 78 7.89 -0.05 16.67
CA PRO A 78 8.25 1.29 17.14
C PRO A 78 8.25 2.35 16.05
N ASN A 79 8.58 1.98 14.82
CA ASN A 79 8.73 2.91 13.70
C ASN A 79 7.63 2.75 12.63
N GLY A 80 6.56 2.01 12.93
CA GLY A 80 5.53 1.79 11.93
C GLY A 80 4.56 0.70 12.30
N TYR A 81 4.00 0.05 11.27
CA TYR A 81 2.99 -0.97 11.47
C TYR A 81 2.97 -1.93 10.29
N ALA A 82 2.30 -3.06 10.49
CA ALA A 82 1.92 -3.95 9.40
C ALA A 82 0.42 -4.16 9.46
N VAL A 83 -0.24 -4.20 8.33
CA VAL A 83 -1.68 -4.48 8.23
C VAL A 83 -1.89 -5.68 7.35
N LEU A 84 -2.73 -6.59 7.83
CA LEU A 84 -3.23 -7.72 7.03
C LEU A 84 -4.62 -7.33 6.56
N TYR A 85 -4.85 -7.38 5.25
CA TYR A 85 -6.17 -7.07 4.71
C TYR A 85 -6.51 -7.98 3.54
N ARG A 86 -7.80 -8.03 3.25
CA ARG A 86 -8.34 -8.83 2.15
C ARG A 86 -8.91 -7.89 1.11
N ARG A 87 -8.64 -8.18 -0.15
CA ARG A 87 -9.22 -7.46 -1.28
C ARG A 87 -10.56 -8.07 -1.67
N ASP A 88 -11.35 -7.27 -2.40
CA ASP A 88 -12.62 -7.69 -3.00
C ASP A 88 -12.54 -8.97 -3.80
N ASN A 89 -11.38 -9.27 -4.41
CA ASN A 89 -11.16 -10.49 -5.18
C ASN A 89 -10.76 -11.70 -4.32
N GLY A 90 -10.71 -11.52 -2.99
CA GLY A 90 -10.35 -12.57 -2.05
C GLY A 90 -8.86 -12.67 -1.74
N ASN A 91 -8.02 -11.93 -2.44
CA ASN A 91 -6.57 -11.93 -2.18
C ASN A 91 -6.28 -11.29 -0.83
N ARG A 92 -5.34 -11.88 -0.09
CA ARG A 92 -4.90 -11.33 1.20
C ARG A 92 -3.51 -10.76 1.05
N VAL A 93 -3.32 -9.59 1.66
CA VAL A 93 -2.10 -8.80 1.51
C VAL A 93 -1.66 -8.32 2.88
N VAL A 94 -0.34 -8.28 3.10
CA VAL A 94 0.26 -7.60 4.24
C VAL A 94 1.08 -6.44 3.71
N ASP A 95 0.80 -5.22 4.20
CA ASP A 95 1.67 -4.08 3.97
C ASP A 95 2.47 -3.82 5.24
N ALA A 96 3.79 -3.86 5.13
CA ALA A 96 4.70 -3.47 6.20
C ALA A 96 5.16 -2.05 5.92
N VAL A 97 4.90 -1.13 6.85
CA VAL A 97 5.03 0.31 6.64
C VAL A 97 5.95 0.92 7.70
N GLU A 98 6.99 1.63 7.25
CA GLU A 98 7.80 2.48 8.14
C GLU A 98 7.36 3.93 7.96
N LEU A 99 7.16 4.61 9.09
CA LEU A 99 6.72 6.00 9.12
C LEU A 99 7.87 6.92 9.53
N ASP A 100 7.86 8.15 9.00
CA ASP A 100 8.75 9.19 9.48
C ASP A 100 8.12 9.91 10.70
N ALA A 101 8.81 10.92 11.23
CA ALA A 101 8.35 11.66 12.40
C ALA A 101 7.03 12.40 12.16
N SER A 102 6.70 12.68 10.90
CA SER A 102 5.45 13.34 10.52
C SER A 102 4.29 12.36 10.35
N GLY A 103 4.55 11.07 10.42
CA GLY A 103 3.52 10.05 10.19
C GLY A 103 3.34 9.69 8.71
N LEU A 104 4.27 10.07 7.84
CA LEU A 104 4.23 9.70 6.43
C LEU A 104 5.01 8.42 6.19
N ALA A 105 4.53 7.59 5.28
CA ALA A 105 5.18 6.33 4.93
C ALA A 105 6.44 6.60 4.11
N VAL A 106 7.59 6.16 4.60
CA VAL A 106 8.87 6.31 3.90
C VAL A 106 9.34 5.01 3.27
N LYS A 107 8.86 3.88 3.77
CA LYS A 107 9.20 2.58 3.22
C LYS A 107 8.02 1.64 3.39
N VAL A 108 7.62 1.02 2.30
CA VAL A 108 6.48 0.08 2.31
C VAL A 108 6.89 -1.16 1.52
N THR A 109 6.60 -2.33 2.09
CA THR A 109 6.72 -3.59 1.37
C THR A 109 5.38 -4.30 1.43
N ALA A 110 4.84 -4.65 0.27
CA ALA A 110 3.61 -5.40 0.17
C ALA A 110 3.93 -6.88 -0.01
N TYR A 111 3.33 -7.71 0.83
CA TYR A 111 3.45 -9.16 0.78
C TYR A 111 2.11 -9.76 0.41
N TYR A 112 2.10 -10.65 -0.56
CA TYR A 112 0.87 -11.30 -1.00
C TYR A 112 0.87 -12.74 -0.50
N LEU A 113 -0.27 -13.18 0.02
CA LEU A 113 -0.43 -14.57 0.45
C LEU A 113 -0.26 -15.47 -0.77
N GLN A 114 0.65 -16.45 -0.69
CA GLN A 114 0.87 -17.39 -1.75
C GLN A 114 -0.37 -18.26 -1.90
N GLN A 115 -0.95 -18.26 -3.09
CA GLN A 115 -2.11 -19.09 -3.37
C GLN A 115 -1.65 -20.52 -3.60
N GLN A 116 -2.38 -21.45 -2.99
CA GLN A 116 -2.14 -22.86 -3.20
C GLN A 116 -3.11 -23.36 -4.26
N SER A 117 -2.55 -24.01 -5.23
CA SER A 117 -3.35 -24.61 -6.31
C SER A 117 -3.86 -25.99 -5.93
#